data_46ce8e02c7bc00b7f144f02a8df40240
#
_entry.id   46ce8e02c7bc00b7f144f02a8df40240
#
_cell.length_a   1.000
_cell.length_b   1.000
_cell.length_c   1.000
_cell.angle_alpha   90.00
_cell.angle_beta   90.00
_cell.angle_gamma   90.00
#
_symmetry.space_group_name_H-M   'P 1'
#
loop_
_entity.id
_entity.type
_entity.pdbx_description
1 polymer ?
#
loop_
_entity_poly.entity_id
_entity_poly.type
_entity_poly.pdbx_seq_one_letter_code
_entity_poly.pdbx_strand_id
1 'polypeptide(L)'
;MTTIDPQVIEYKPSFWTRPRLFVGACLVVLAGVGGALYTQDSVKSAATLVTTAQQPAAQIMAHKDYLEVRSIAATAVAPGQSLELWAIPEDGVPVSLGLLPEDGKGIIGLNPRQQESIKKPVALMVSSEIKGGSVSKQPTGPTVYQGALATR
;
A
#
# COMPACT_ATOMS: atom_id res chain seq x y z
N MET A 1 -30.90 -84.71 -4.74
CA MET A 1 -31.41 -83.38 -4.33
C MET A 1 -30.27 -82.62 -3.75
N THR A 2 -29.58 -81.82 -4.58
CA THR A 2 -28.35 -81.19 -4.22
C THR A 2 -28.65 -79.68 -3.90
N THR A 3 -28.49 -79.36 -2.64
CA THR A 3 -28.70 -77.99 -2.14
C THR A 3 -27.51 -77.14 -2.56
N ILE A 4 -27.75 -76.09 -3.34
CA ILE A 4 -26.75 -75.08 -3.74
C ILE A 4 -26.73 -74.04 -2.64
N ASP A 5 -25.60 -73.95 -1.98
CA ASP A 5 -25.29 -72.87 -1.00
C ASP A 5 -24.97 -71.54 -1.75
N PRO A 6 -25.70 -70.45 -1.52
CA PRO A 6 -25.36 -69.17 -2.14
C PRO A 6 -24.20 -68.58 -1.38
N GLN A 7 -23.03 -68.63 -1.98
CA GLN A 7 -21.86 -67.86 -1.52
C GLN A 7 -22.19 -66.36 -1.49
N VAL A 8 -22.33 -65.85 -0.29
CA VAL A 8 -22.40 -64.42 -0.05
C VAL A 8 -21.03 -63.81 -0.44
N ILE A 9 -20.96 -63.12 -1.55
CA ILE A 9 -19.79 -62.36 -1.94
C ILE A 9 -19.72 -61.15 -1.02
N GLU A 10 -18.89 -61.26 -0.01
CA GLU A 10 -18.55 -60.12 0.86
C GLU A 10 -17.77 -59.11 0.05
N TYR A 11 -18.42 -58.01 -0.36
CA TYR A 11 -17.78 -56.90 -1.04
C TYR A 11 -16.91 -56.15 -0.04
N LYS A 12 -15.59 -56.42 -0.03
CA LYS A 12 -14.61 -55.57 0.65
C LYS A 12 -14.55 -54.23 -0.08
N PRO A 13 -14.92 -53.11 0.54
CA PRO A 13 -14.74 -51.83 -0.08
C PRO A 13 -13.22 -51.56 -0.24
N SER A 14 -12.77 -51.53 -1.47
CA SER A 14 -11.43 -51.20 -1.88
C SER A 14 -11.10 -49.81 -1.35
N PHE A 15 -10.07 -49.76 -0.60
CA PHE A 15 -9.00 -48.81 -0.29
C PHE A 15 -8.99 -47.37 -1.00
N TRP A 16 -10.10 -46.90 -1.54
CA TRP A 16 -10.18 -45.59 -2.23
C TRP A 16 -10.71 -44.46 -1.35
N THR A 17 -10.51 -44.54 -0.02
CA THR A 17 -10.87 -43.45 0.90
C THR A 17 -9.71 -42.47 1.20
N ARG A 18 -8.67 -42.40 0.37
CA ARG A 18 -7.50 -41.53 0.56
C ARG A 18 -7.38 -40.26 -0.32
N PRO A 19 -8.36 -39.81 -1.11
CA PRO A 19 -8.23 -38.51 -1.74
C PRO A 19 -8.49 -37.33 -0.80
N ARG A 20 -9.12 -37.55 0.36
CA ARG A 20 -9.47 -36.45 1.29
C ARG A 20 -8.28 -35.88 2.04
N LEU A 21 -7.21 -36.64 2.27
CA LEU A 21 -6.00 -36.16 2.95
C LEU A 21 -5.13 -35.26 2.05
N PHE A 22 -5.10 -35.54 0.74
CA PHE A 22 -4.33 -34.70 -0.19
C PHE A 22 -5.00 -33.35 -0.50
N VAL A 23 -6.33 -33.31 -0.52
CA VAL A 23 -7.07 -32.04 -0.72
C VAL A 23 -6.88 -31.11 0.49
N GLY A 24 -6.88 -31.66 1.71
CA GLY A 24 -6.61 -30.87 2.92
C GLY A 24 -5.19 -30.31 2.97
N ALA A 25 -4.18 -31.11 2.58
CA ALA A 25 -2.80 -30.66 2.55
C ALA A 25 -2.55 -29.56 1.51
N CYS A 26 -3.15 -29.67 0.33
CA CYS A 26 -3.05 -28.62 -0.71
C CYS A 26 -3.71 -27.30 -0.28
N LEU A 27 -4.87 -27.37 0.39
CA LEU A 27 -5.56 -26.15 0.87
C LEU A 27 -4.78 -25.46 1.99
N VAL A 28 -4.14 -26.21 2.88
CA VAL A 28 -3.30 -25.63 3.95
C VAL A 28 -2.04 -24.97 3.35
N VAL A 29 -1.42 -25.58 2.35
CA VAL A 29 -0.25 -24.99 1.67
C VAL A 29 -0.65 -23.72 0.91
N LEU A 30 -1.78 -23.72 0.19
CA LEU A 30 -2.26 -22.54 -0.51
C LEU A 30 -2.66 -21.41 0.45
N ALA A 31 -3.30 -21.74 1.58
CA ALA A 31 -3.62 -20.76 2.60
C ALA A 31 -2.35 -20.20 3.28
N GLY A 32 -1.35 -21.05 3.55
CA GLY A 32 -0.07 -20.65 4.13
C GLY A 32 0.74 -19.75 3.19
N VAL A 33 0.84 -20.11 1.92
CA VAL A 33 1.53 -19.30 0.91
C VAL A 33 0.76 -18.00 0.62
N GLY A 34 -0.56 -18.06 0.49
CA GLY A 34 -1.40 -16.88 0.32
C GLY A 34 -1.32 -15.94 1.54
N GLY A 35 -1.37 -16.47 2.76
CA GLY A 35 -1.19 -15.70 3.99
C GLY A 35 0.20 -15.05 4.09
N ALA A 36 1.27 -15.75 3.71
CA ALA A 36 2.63 -15.22 3.71
C ALA A 36 2.83 -14.10 2.67
N LEU A 37 2.14 -14.15 1.54
CA LEU A 37 2.16 -13.08 0.53
C LEU A 37 1.35 -11.85 0.96
N TYR A 38 0.27 -12.02 1.74
CA TYR A 38 -0.53 -10.91 2.26
C TYR A 38 0.12 -10.18 3.44
N THR A 39 1.10 -10.78 4.14
CA THR A 39 1.73 -10.17 5.32
C THR A 39 2.89 -9.24 4.99
N GLN A 40 3.28 -9.07 3.72
CA GLN A 40 4.47 -8.28 3.37
C GLN A 40 4.20 -6.81 3.07
N ASP A 41 2.96 -6.38 2.97
CA ASP A 41 2.62 -5.01 2.60
C ASP A 41 1.96 -4.23 3.75
N SER A 42 2.63 -4.22 4.90
CA SER A 42 2.15 -3.46 6.05
C SER A 42 2.47 -1.97 5.91
N VAL A 43 1.48 -1.13 6.21
CA VAL A 43 1.67 0.31 6.39
C VAL A 43 2.68 0.54 7.52
N LYS A 44 3.82 1.13 7.20
CA LYS A 44 4.91 1.40 8.16
C LYS A 44 4.75 2.73 8.87
N SER A 45 4.17 3.71 8.17
CA SER A 45 3.98 5.07 8.69
C SER A 45 2.74 5.68 8.06
N ALA A 46 2.12 6.63 8.73
CA ALA A 46 0.96 7.34 8.21
C ALA A 46 1.02 8.84 8.56
N ALA A 47 0.46 9.66 7.70
CA ALA A 47 0.29 11.08 7.92
C ALA A 47 -1.11 11.53 7.50
N THR A 48 -1.67 12.49 8.22
CA THR A 48 -2.78 13.30 7.76
C THR A 48 -2.23 14.68 7.44
N LEU A 49 -2.36 15.09 6.19
CA LEU A 49 -1.99 16.42 5.75
C LEU A 49 -3.16 17.37 5.95
N VAL A 50 -2.86 18.55 6.46
CA VAL A 50 -3.83 19.61 6.72
C VAL A 50 -3.54 20.85 5.90
N THR A 51 -4.58 21.61 5.60
CA THR A 51 -4.46 22.94 4.99
C THR A 51 -3.91 23.94 6.00
N THR A 52 -3.63 25.18 5.56
CA THR A 52 -3.27 26.31 6.43
C THR A 52 -4.37 26.65 7.44
N ALA A 53 -5.65 26.32 7.14
CA ALA A 53 -6.79 26.46 8.05
C ALA A 53 -6.98 25.24 8.97
N GLN A 54 -5.99 24.35 9.08
CA GLN A 54 -6.01 23.11 9.89
C GLN A 54 -7.12 22.11 9.50
N GLN A 55 -7.61 22.18 8.27
CA GLN A 55 -8.61 21.24 7.78
C GLN A 55 -7.92 20.03 7.14
N PRO A 56 -8.35 18.78 7.45
CA PRO A 56 -7.80 17.60 6.81
C PRO A 56 -7.97 17.65 5.29
N ALA A 57 -6.88 17.46 4.55
CA ALA A 57 -6.85 17.55 3.10
C ALA A 57 -6.49 16.22 2.42
N ALA A 58 -5.54 15.47 2.96
CA ALA A 58 -5.13 14.19 2.41
C ALA A 58 -4.58 13.25 3.48
N GLN A 59 -4.67 11.96 3.22
CA GLN A 59 -3.98 10.91 3.99
C GLN A 59 -2.87 10.32 3.15
N ILE A 60 -1.72 10.12 3.76
CA ILE A 60 -0.57 9.44 3.19
C ILE A 60 -0.30 8.19 4.02
N MET A 61 -0.24 7.04 3.37
CA MET A 61 0.18 5.78 3.98
C MET A 61 1.50 5.35 3.33
N ALA A 62 2.55 5.25 4.14
CA ALA A 62 3.86 4.86 3.67
C ALA A 62 4.05 3.34 3.82
N HIS A 63 4.38 2.71 2.73
CA HIS A 63 4.81 1.33 2.60
C HIS A 63 6.33 1.26 2.42
N LYS A 64 6.85 0.08 2.12
CA LYS A 64 8.30 -0.11 1.98
C LYS A 64 8.91 0.72 0.84
N ASP A 65 8.25 0.72 -0.31
CA ASP A 65 8.77 1.25 -1.59
C ASP A 65 7.76 2.13 -2.35
N TYR A 66 6.64 2.46 -1.71
CA TYR A 66 5.64 3.38 -2.25
C TYR A 66 4.85 4.10 -1.16
N LEU A 67 4.19 5.18 -1.56
CA LEU A 67 3.18 5.89 -0.78
C LEU A 67 1.82 5.68 -1.40
N GLU A 68 0.82 5.36 -0.59
CA GLU A 68 -0.58 5.45 -0.98
C GLU A 68 -1.12 6.82 -0.57
N VAL A 69 -1.70 7.53 -1.52
CA VAL A 69 -2.29 8.87 -1.34
C VAL A 69 -3.79 8.78 -1.44
N ARG A 70 -4.50 9.40 -0.49
CA ARG A 70 -5.96 9.56 -0.50
C ARG A 70 -6.33 10.98 -0.12
N SER A 71 -6.83 11.76 -1.07
CA SER A 71 -7.42 13.07 -0.77
C SER A 71 -8.72 12.91 0.03
N ILE A 72 -8.86 13.73 1.06
CA ILE A 72 -10.08 13.83 1.89
C ILE A 72 -11.01 14.88 1.30
N ALA A 73 -10.43 15.98 0.80
CA ALA A 73 -11.15 17.05 0.15
C ALA A 73 -10.70 17.17 -1.32
N ALA A 74 -11.64 17.54 -2.20
CA ALA A 74 -11.28 17.85 -3.58
C ALA A 74 -10.38 19.08 -3.60
N THR A 75 -9.16 18.92 -4.09
CA THR A 75 -8.23 20.04 -4.28
C THR A 75 -8.38 20.55 -5.69
N ALA A 76 -8.87 21.77 -5.81
CA ALA A 76 -8.82 22.46 -7.10
C ALA A 76 -7.36 22.88 -7.37
N VAL A 77 -6.69 22.12 -8.22
CA VAL A 77 -5.38 22.51 -8.75
C VAL A 77 -5.62 23.48 -9.90
N ALA A 78 -4.98 24.65 -9.88
CA ALA A 78 -5.15 25.62 -10.94
C ALA A 78 -4.64 25.06 -12.28
N PRO A 79 -5.23 25.45 -13.43
CA PRO A 79 -4.74 25.03 -14.74
C PRO A 79 -3.25 25.34 -14.89
N GLY A 80 -2.48 24.37 -15.38
CA GLY A 80 -1.03 24.50 -15.55
C GLY A 80 -0.20 24.33 -14.29
N GLN A 81 -0.80 23.87 -13.19
CA GLN A 81 -0.11 23.53 -11.95
C GLN A 81 -0.20 22.06 -11.62
N SER A 82 0.68 21.58 -10.75
CA SER A 82 0.68 20.24 -10.15
C SER A 82 0.98 20.38 -8.67
N LEU A 83 0.48 19.47 -7.86
CA LEU A 83 0.83 19.37 -6.45
C LEU A 83 2.01 18.42 -6.29
N GLU A 84 3.07 18.86 -5.62
CA GLU A 84 4.26 18.07 -5.36
C GLU A 84 4.41 17.81 -3.86
N LEU A 85 4.66 16.55 -3.53
CA LEU A 85 4.84 16.08 -2.17
C LEU A 85 6.33 16.03 -1.83
N TRP A 86 6.68 16.58 -0.67
CA TRP A 86 8.05 16.68 -0.16
C TRP A 86 8.17 16.05 1.23
N ALA A 87 9.27 15.38 1.47
CA ALA A 87 9.76 15.10 2.82
C ALA A 87 10.71 16.22 3.23
N ILE A 88 10.57 16.69 4.47
CA ILE A 88 11.46 17.70 5.07
C ILE A 88 12.18 17.03 6.25
N PRO A 89 13.34 16.39 6.02
CA PRO A 89 14.13 15.77 7.08
C PRO A 89 14.67 16.79 8.10
N GLU A 90 15.30 16.29 9.16
CA GLU A 90 15.85 17.12 10.24
C GLU A 90 16.90 18.13 9.77
N ASP A 91 17.62 17.83 8.69
CA ASP A 91 18.58 18.76 8.06
C ASP A 91 17.91 19.90 7.30
N GLY A 92 16.57 19.87 7.20
CA GLY A 92 15.78 20.90 6.53
C GLY A 92 15.87 20.89 5.01
N VAL A 93 16.57 19.94 4.39
CA VAL A 93 16.71 19.87 2.93
C VAL A 93 15.53 19.11 2.33
N PRO A 94 14.63 19.75 1.55
CA PRO A 94 13.48 19.09 0.97
C PRO A 94 13.89 17.96 0.01
N VAL A 95 13.20 16.83 0.11
CA VAL A 95 13.33 15.71 -0.82
C VAL A 95 12.00 15.52 -1.51
N SER A 96 11.95 15.69 -2.84
CA SER A 96 10.74 15.40 -3.60
C SER A 96 10.39 13.92 -3.52
N LEU A 97 9.15 13.63 -3.12
CA LEU A 97 8.61 12.26 -3.12
C LEU A 97 7.80 11.98 -4.40
N GLY A 98 7.35 13.01 -5.11
CA GLY A 98 6.64 12.93 -6.36
C GLY A 98 5.39 13.79 -6.41
N LEU A 99 4.69 13.74 -7.55
CA LEU A 99 3.45 14.48 -7.75
C LEU A 99 2.26 13.75 -7.10
N LEU A 100 1.36 14.51 -6.50
CA LEU A 100 0.08 13.97 -6.08
C LEU A 100 -0.76 13.62 -7.32
N PRO A 101 -1.50 12.48 -7.27
CA PRO A 101 -2.45 12.14 -8.33
C PRO A 101 -3.52 13.22 -8.53
N GLU A 102 -3.83 13.57 -9.78
CA GLU A 102 -4.81 14.61 -10.11
C GLU A 102 -6.22 14.27 -9.64
N ASP A 103 -6.57 12.97 -9.61
CA ASP A 103 -7.84 12.45 -9.10
C ASP A 103 -7.88 12.32 -7.57
N GLY A 104 -6.80 12.69 -6.89
CA GLY A 104 -6.65 12.66 -5.45
C GLY A 104 -6.45 11.27 -4.84
N LYS A 105 -6.32 10.22 -5.65
CA LYS A 105 -6.07 8.84 -5.16
C LYS A 105 -5.03 8.16 -6.04
N GLY A 106 -4.05 7.52 -5.44
CA GLY A 106 -3.07 6.77 -6.20
C GLY A 106 -1.85 6.36 -5.41
N ILE A 107 -0.87 5.85 -6.15
CA ILE A 107 0.37 5.31 -5.60
C ILE A 107 1.54 6.12 -6.18
N ILE A 108 2.46 6.52 -5.30
CA ILE A 108 3.72 7.15 -5.66
C ILE A 108 4.83 6.17 -5.33
N GLY A 109 5.50 5.61 -6.35
CA GLY A 109 6.66 4.74 -6.18
C GLY A 109 7.87 5.51 -5.65
N LEU A 110 8.62 4.92 -4.71
CA LEU A 110 9.76 5.55 -4.06
C LEU A 110 11.07 4.89 -4.48
N ASN A 111 12.02 5.69 -4.95
CA ASN A 111 13.40 5.25 -5.14
C ASN A 111 14.14 5.13 -3.78
N PRO A 112 15.34 4.49 -3.73
CA PRO A 112 16.07 4.26 -2.47
C PRO A 112 16.36 5.53 -1.66
N ARG A 113 16.64 6.67 -2.30
CA ARG A 113 16.89 7.95 -1.61
C ARG A 113 15.61 8.50 -0.97
N GLN A 114 14.48 8.40 -1.66
CA GLN A 114 13.18 8.80 -1.14
C GLN A 114 12.75 7.90 0.03
N GLN A 115 12.95 6.58 -0.09
CA GLN A 115 12.70 5.64 1.01
C GLN A 115 13.53 6.00 2.25
N GLU A 116 14.81 6.37 2.07
CA GLU A 116 15.67 6.77 3.17
C GLU A 116 15.15 8.03 3.88
N SER A 117 14.70 9.02 3.11
CA SER A 117 14.21 10.30 3.65
C SER A 117 12.96 10.18 4.53
N ILE A 118 12.23 9.06 4.44
CA ILE A 118 11.01 8.82 5.24
C ILE A 118 11.14 7.68 6.24
N LYS A 119 12.32 7.11 6.45
CA LYS A 119 12.54 6.02 7.43
C LYS A 119 12.31 6.43 8.87
N LYS A 120 12.59 7.70 9.19
CA LYS A 120 12.34 8.30 10.49
C LYS A 120 11.10 9.18 10.43
N PRO A 121 10.49 9.52 11.57
CA PRO A 121 9.45 10.54 11.59
C PRO A 121 9.92 11.81 10.89
N VAL A 122 9.15 12.32 9.96
CA VAL A 122 9.53 13.43 9.09
C VAL A 122 8.33 14.33 8.82
N ALA A 123 8.57 15.64 8.67
CA ALA A 123 7.55 16.54 8.19
C ALA A 123 7.29 16.30 6.69
N LEU A 124 6.02 16.28 6.32
CA LEU A 124 5.57 16.28 4.92
C LEU A 124 4.99 17.63 4.56
N MET A 125 5.28 18.07 3.36
CA MET A 125 4.77 19.31 2.79
C MET A 125 4.30 19.07 1.36
N VAL A 126 3.25 19.75 0.95
CA VAL A 126 2.78 19.78 -0.43
C VAL A 126 2.81 21.23 -0.91
N SER A 127 3.47 21.47 -2.03
CA SER A 127 3.50 22.77 -2.70
C SER A 127 2.75 22.72 -4.03
N SER A 128 2.27 23.86 -4.47
CA SER A 128 1.70 24.06 -5.80
C SER A 128 2.79 24.51 -6.76
N GLU A 129 3.20 23.64 -7.66
CA GLU A 129 4.30 23.83 -8.60
C GLU A 129 3.77 24.02 -10.03
N ILE A 130 4.62 24.42 -10.97
CA ILE A 130 4.28 24.38 -12.40
C ILE A 130 3.91 22.94 -12.81
N LYS A 131 3.16 22.80 -13.90
CA LYS A 131 2.77 21.49 -14.40
C LYS A 131 3.98 20.58 -14.60
N GLY A 132 3.96 19.42 -13.98
CA GLY A 132 5.07 18.46 -13.99
C GLY A 132 6.02 18.57 -12.80
N GLY A 133 5.80 19.52 -11.88
CA GLY A 133 6.59 19.66 -10.65
C GLY A 133 7.73 20.68 -10.74
N SER A 134 8.45 20.84 -9.63
CA SER A 134 9.55 21.79 -9.53
C SER A 134 10.77 21.37 -10.36
N VAL A 135 11.20 22.24 -11.25
CA VAL A 135 12.41 22.06 -12.07
C VAL A 135 13.68 22.17 -11.22
N SER A 136 13.65 23.00 -10.19
CA SER A 136 14.81 23.25 -9.31
C SER A 136 15.08 22.16 -8.29
N LYS A 137 14.19 21.15 -8.18
CA LYS A 137 14.19 20.11 -7.14
C LYS A 137 14.09 20.71 -5.71
N GLN A 138 13.54 21.89 -5.60
CA GLN A 138 13.20 22.59 -4.37
C GLN A 138 11.76 23.10 -4.51
N PRO A 139 10.99 23.20 -3.41
CA PRO A 139 9.67 23.81 -3.45
C PRO A 139 9.79 25.25 -3.93
N THR A 140 9.08 25.61 -5.00
CA THR A 140 9.10 26.96 -5.58
C THR A 140 7.77 27.67 -5.43
N GLY A 141 6.69 26.92 -5.36
CA GLY A 141 5.37 27.47 -5.17
C GLY A 141 4.90 27.49 -3.71
N PRO A 142 3.70 28.02 -3.45
CA PRO A 142 3.16 28.13 -2.10
C PRO A 142 2.86 26.74 -1.51
N THR A 143 3.12 26.60 -0.20
CA THR A 143 2.69 25.42 0.56
C THR A 143 1.17 25.40 0.69
N VAL A 144 0.55 24.30 0.28
CA VAL A 144 -0.89 24.10 0.35
C VAL A 144 -1.32 23.13 1.45
N TYR A 145 -0.49 22.11 1.73
CA TYR A 145 -0.71 21.16 2.81
C TYR A 145 0.58 20.86 3.57
N GLN A 146 0.41 20.47 4.83
CA GLN A 146 1.52 20.03 5.68
C GLN A 146 1.04 19.00 6.70
N GLY A 147 1.95 18.18 7.19
CA GLY A 147 1.67 17.17 8.22
C GLY A 147 2.93 16.45 8.66
N ALA A 148 2.82 15.59 9.66
CA ALA A 148 3.93 14.77 10.12
C ALA A 148 3.68 13.31 9.75
N LEU A 149 4.66 12.67 9.14
CA LEU A 149 4.68 11.23 8.91
C LEU A 149 5.26 10.58 10.15
N ALA A 150 4.43 9.85 10.88
CA ALA A 150 4.82 9.13 12.09
C ALA A 150 4.82 7.62 11.84
N THR A 151 5.79 6.92 12.41
CA THR A 151 5.81 5.45 12.44
C THR A 151 4.66 4.92 13.29
N ARG A 152 4.06 3.83 12.83
CA ARG A 152 3.04 3.07 13.56
C ARG A 152 3.66 1.91 14.31
#